data_f9a22db48c56e1453fb0bd5669a205df
#
_entry.id   f9a22db48c56e1453fb0bd5669a205df
#
_cell.length_a   1.000
_cell.length_b   1.000
_cell.length_c   1.000
_cell.angle_alpha   90.00
_cell.angle_beta   90.00
_cell.angle_gamma   90.00
#
_symmetry.space_group_name_H-M   'P 1'
#
loop_
_entity.id
_entity.type
_entity.pdbx_description
1 polymer ?
#
loop_
_entity_poly.entity_id
_entity_poly.type
_entity_poly.pdbx_seq_one_letter_code
_entity_poly.pdbx_strand_id
1 'polypeptide(L)'
;RDYYASRGLGDVYKRQAHDILINCTPVGMYPHVDACPVSADVIARCGAVFDAVYNPRETRLLTLAKQNGLPAIEGLGMLFYQAVEAQKFWFGDRVASKAEQSRIYSELQTRL
;
A
#
# COMPACT_ATOMS: atom_id res chain seq x y z
N ARG A 1 -1.62 -3.05 15.92
CA ARG A 1 -1.28 -3.31 15.87
C ARG A 1 -1.53 -3.43 15.47
N ASP A 2 -1.63 -3.66 15.10
CA ASP A 2 -1.47 -3.97 14.75
C ASP A 2 -2.05 -4.34 14.20
N TYR A 3 -2.48 -4.40 13.96
CA TYR A 3 -2.48 -4.86 13.32
C TYR A 3 -2.67 -5.31 13.03
N TYR A 4 -2.64 -5.67 12.99
CA TYR A 4 -2.20 -6.23 13.10
C TYR A 4 -1.55 -6.37 13.52
N ALA A 5 -1.43 -6.11 13.67
CA ALA A 5 -0.81 -6.46 14.10
C ALA A 5 -0.72 -6.73 15.12
N SER A 6 -0.77 -6.60 15.71
CA SER A 6 -0.55 -7.07 16.61
C SER A 6 -1.06 -8.01 17.14
N ARG A 7 -1.67 -8.16 17.09
CA ARG A 7 -2.17 -9.09 17.50
C ARG A 7 -1.66 -9.98 17.41
N GLY A 8 -1.58 -9.94 17.76
CA GLY A 8 -1.06 -11.04 17.86
C GLY A 8 0.11 -11.38 17.14
N LEU A 9 1.14 -10.95 17.57
CA LEU A 9 2.38 -11.42 17.02
C LEU A 9 2.51 -12.92 17.14
N GLY A 10 1.85 -13.51 18.13
CA GLY A 10 1.87 -14.95 18.26
C GLY A 10 1.29 -15.69 17.08
N ASP A 11 0.52 -14.99 16.26
CA ASP A 11 -0.08 -15.62 15.11
C ASP A 11 0.79 -15.59 13.86
N VAL A 12 1.96 -14.99 13.92
CA VAL A 12 2.83 -14.86 12.75
C VAL A 12 3.17 -16.22 12.15
N TYR A 13 3.53 -17.19 12.99
CA TYR A 13 3.91 -18.50 12.47
C TYR A 13 2.73 -19.30 11.91
N LYS A 14 1.51 -18.84 12.13
CA LYS A 14 0.32 -19.51 11.59
C LYS A 14 -0.04 -18.97 10.21
N ARG A 15 0.63 -17.94 9.73
CA ARG A 15 0.28 -17.32 8.46
C ARG A 15 0.58 -18.25 7.31
N GLN A 16 -0.29 -18.20 6.33
CA GLN A 16 -0.15 -18.96 5.11
C GLN A 16 0.42 -18.07 4.01
N ALA A 17 0.98 -18.68 2.98
CA ALA A 17 1.58 -17.94 1.88
C ALA A 17 0.56 -17.05 1.14
N HIS A 18 -0.74 -17.32 1.30
CA HIS A 18 -1.78 -16.52 0.64
C HIS A 18 -2.31 -15.38 1.50
N ASP A 19 -1.80 -15.22 2.71
CA ASP A 19 -2.23 -14.11 3.56
C ASP A 19 -1.77 -12.79 2.99
N ILE A 20 -2.56 -11.75 3.19
CA ILE A 20 -2.26 -10.41 2.73
C ILE A 20 -1.90 -9.55 3.94
N LEU A 21 -0.77 -8.87 3.86
CA LEU A 21 -0.35 -7.93 4.88
C LEU A 21 -0.71 -6.52 4.42
N ILE A 22 -1.43 -5.80 5.26
CA ILE A 22 -1.85 -4.43 4.95
C ILE A 22 -1.30 -3.50 6.02
N ASN A 23 -0.51 -2.51 5.62
CA ASN A 23 -0.02 -1.48 6.53
C ASN A 23 -0.92 -0.25 6.43
N CYS A 24 -1.66 0.02 7.50
CA CYS A 24 -2.51 1.21 7.60
C CYS A 24 -1.95 2.21 8.61
N THR A 25 -0.69 2.03 9.03
CA THR A 25 -0.02 2.92 9.97
C THR A 25 0.86 3.90 9.21
N PRO A 26 1.32 4.99 9.84
CA PRO A 26 2.27 5.89 9.18
C PRO A 26 3.70 5.38 9.18
N VAL A 27 3.96 4.18 9.68
CA VAL A 27 5.31 3.63 9.71
C VAL A 27 5.84 3.44 8.29
N GLY A 28 6.99 4.04 8.02
CA GLY A 28 7.60 4.02 6.69
C GLY A 28 7.32 5.27 5.87
N MET A 29 6.48 6.18 6.38
CA MET A 29 6.15 7.43 5.70
C MET A 29 7.28 8.44 5.85
N TYR A 30 7.48 9.25 4.81
CA TYR A 30 8.44 10.34 4.86
C TYR A 30 8.20 11.20 6.10
N PRO A 31 9.25 11.63 6.82
CA PRO A 31 10.67 11.47 6.52
C PRO A 31 11.32 10.18 7.06
N HIS A 32 10.60 9.34 7.76
CA HIS A 32 11.17 8.12 8.37
C HIS A 32 11.05 6.94 7.42
N VAL A 33 11.66 7.08 6.25
CA VAL A 33 11.47 6.16 5.14
C VAL A 33 12.10 4.78 5.35
N ASP A 34 13.03 4.68 6.31
CA ASP A 34 13.69 3.39 6.58
C ASP A 34 12.90 2.51 7.55
N ALA A 35 11.85 3.04 8.14
CA ALA A 35 11.05 2.29 9.09
C ALA A 35 10.15 1.28 8.38
N CYS A 36 9.96 0.15 9.00
CA CYS A 36 9.09 -0.91 8.48
C CYS A 36 8.19 -1.41 9.61
N PRO A 37 6.89 -1.58 9.37
CA PRO A 37 5.96 -1.93 10.46
C PRO A 37 6.13 -3.35 10.97
N VAL A 38 6.76 -4.24 10.22
CA VAL A 38 6.95 -5.63 10.61
C VAL A 38 8.34 -6.08 10.22
N SER A 39 8.75 -7.23 10.76
CA SER A 39 10.06 -7.80 10.45
C SER A 39 10.06 -8.46 9.08
N ALA A 40 11.26 -8.70 8.56
CA ALA A 40 11.41 -9.39 7.28
C ALA A 40 10.82 -10.79 7.31
N ASP A 41 10.89 -11.46 8.47
CA ASP A 41 10.33 -12.81 8.61
C ASP A 41 8.82 -12.82 8.40
N VAL A 42 8.13 -11.79 8.89
CA VAL A 42 6.68 -11.69 8.70
C VAL A 42 6.37 -11.51 7.22
N ILE A 43 7.12 -10.63 6.57
CA ILE A 43 6.90 -10.37 5.13
C ILE A 43 7.11 -11.64 4.32
N ALA A 44 8.14 -12.40 4.64
CA ALA A 44 8.45 -13.62 3.88
C ALA A 44 7.33 -14.67 3.94
N ARG A 45 6.47 -14.58 4.95
CA ARG A 45 5.37 -15.52 5.13
C ARG A 45 4.07 -15.08 4.48
N CYS A 46 4.04 -13.89 3.89
CA CYS A 46 2.83 -13.36 3.29
C CYS A 46 2.72 -13.76 1.83
N GLY A 47 1.50 -13.71 1.30
CA GLY A 47 1.27 -13.94 -0.12
C GLY A 47 1.24 -12.65 -0.92
N ALA A 48 0.95 -11.52 -0.27
CA ALA A 48 0.94 -10.21 -0.91
C ALA A 48 1.04 -9.14 0.16
N VAL A 49 1.47 -7.95 -0.23
CA VAL A 49 1.64 -6.82 0.69
C VAL A 49 1.02 -5.58 0.09
N PHE A 50 0.22 -4.87 0.87
CA PHE A 50 -0.36 -3.58 0.52
C PHE A 50 0.07 -2.56 1.56
N ASP A 51 0.56 -1.40 1.10
CA ASP A 51 0.95 -0.31 1.99
C ASP A 51 0.13 0.92 1.67
N ALA A 52 -0.62 1.42 2.65
CA ALA A 52 -1.42 2.62 2.45
C ALA A 52 -0.55 3.88 2.40
N VAL A 53 0.69 3.81 2.86
CA VAL A 53 1.62 4.93 2.75
C VAL A 53 1.95 5.16 1.28
N TYR A 54 1.83 6.40 0.80
CA TYR A 54 2.10 6.73 -0.59
C TYR A 54 3.31 7.67 -0.77
N ASN A 55 3.86 8.16 0.31
CA ASN A 55 5.08 8.98 0.26
C ASN A 55 6.06 8.45 1.31
N PRO A 56 7.09 7.74 0.90
CA PRO A 56 7.53 7.51 -0.48
C PRO A 56 6.60 6.55 -1.22
N ARG A 57 6.67 6.58 -2.55
CA ARG A 57 5.86 5.70 -3.39
C ARG A 57 6.16 4.23 -3.12
N GLU A 58 7.45 3.91 -3.05
CA GLU A 58 7.87 2.56 -2.68
C GLU A 58 8.46 2.62 -1.28
N THR A 59 7.69 2.13 -0.30
CA THR A 59 8.12 2.10 1.08
C THR A 59 9.10 0.95 1.32
N ARG A 60 9.76 0.99 2.46
CA ARG A 60 10.65 -0.11 2.87
C ARG A 60 9.90 -1.44 2.87
N LEU A 61 8.66 -1.42 3.33
CA LEU A 61 7.81 -2.61 3.35
C LEU A 61 7.62 -3.17 1.94
N LEU A 62 7.29 -2.31 0.99
CA LEU A 62 7.06 -2.76 -0.39
C LEU A 62 8.35 -3.25 -1.04
N THR A 63 9.48 -2.60 -0.74
CA THR A 63 10.77 -3.06 -1.24
C THR A 63 11.07 -4.47 -0.77
N LEU A 64 10.87 -4.72 0.52
CA LEU A 64 11.10 -6.06 1.07
C LEU A 64 10.16 -7.09 0.49
N ALA A 65 8.91 -6.71 0.25
CA ALA A 65 7.95 -7.61 -0.40
C ALA A 65 8.42 -8.02 -1.79
N LYS A 66 8.90 -7.05 -2.58
CA LYS A 66 9.39 -7.32 -3.93
C LYS A 66 10.62 -8.21 -3.89
N GLN A 67 11.51 -8.02 -2.92
CA GLN A 67 12.69 -8.85 -2.76
C GLN A 67 12.33 -10.31 -2.45
N ASN A 68 11.15 -10.52 -1.87
CA ASN A 68 10.64 -11.85 -1.59
C ASN A 68 9.75 -12.39 -2.72
N GLY A 69 9.69 -11.69 -3.84
CA GLY A 69 8.89 -12.14 -4.97
C GLY A 69 7.39 -12.01 -4.76
N LEU A 70 6.96 -11.18 -3.84
CA LEU A 70 5.54 -11.03 -3.51
C LEU A 70 4.91 -9.87 -4.29
N PRO A 71 3.63 -9.99 -4.64
CA PRO A 71 2.90 -8.83 -5.14
C PRO A 71 2.93 -7.71 -4.10
N ALA A 72 3.34 -6.52 -4.52
CA ALA A 72 3.47 -5.36 -3.67
C ALA A 72 2.61 -4.25 -4.25
N ILE A 73 1.60 -3.83 -3.50
CA ILE A 73 0.60 -2.87 -3.97
C ILE A 73 0.83 -1.54 -3.27
N GLU A 74 1.10 -0.50 -4.04
CA GLU A 74 1.40 0.82 -3.48
C GLU A 74 0.14 1.60 -3.13
N GLY A 75 0.27 2.49 -2.15
CA GLY A 75 -0.86 3.25 -1.63
C GLY A 75 -1.35 4.37 -2.54
N LEU A 76 -0.51 4.82 -3.47
CA LEU A 76 -0.90 5.92 -4.36
C LEU A 76 -2.17 5.58 -5.16
N GLY A 77 -2.30 4.33 -5.59
CA GLY A 77 -3.50 3.91 -6.31
C GLY A 77 -4.76 4.07 -5.49
N MET A 78 -4.69 3.69 -4.22
CA MET A 78 -5.85 3.85 -3.33
C MET A 78 -6.23 5.31 -3.18
N LEU A 79 -5.23 6.17 -2.96
CA LEU A 79 -5.47 7.61 -2.83
C LEU A 79 -6.11 8.18 -4.09
N PHE A 80 -5.58 7.82 -5.25
CA PHE A 80 -6.08 8.32 -6.53
C PHE A 80 -7.52 7.88 -6.79
N TYR A 81 -7.80 6.59 -6.65
CA TYR A 81 -9.12 6.07 -6.95
C TYR A 81 -10.16 6.50 -5.92
N GLN A 82 -9.74 6.74 -4.69
CA GLN A 82 -10.62 7.34 -3.70
C GLN A 82 -11.07 8.73 -4.16
N ALA A 83 -10.16 9.52 -4.71
CA ALA A 83 -10.50 10.85 -5.21
C ALA A 83 -11.45 10.76 -6.41
N VAL A 84 -11.24 9.79 -7.29
CA VAL A 84 -12.13 9.59 -8.45
C VAL A 84 -13.55 9.26 -7.98
N GLU A 85 -13.67 8.36 -6.99
CA GLU A 85 -14.98 8.00 -6.46
C GLU A 85 -15.66 9.18 -5.77
N ALA A 86 -14.90 10.01 -5.07
CA ALA A 86 -15.45 11.22 -4.47
C ALA A 86 -15.99 12.18 -5.54
N GLN A 87 -15.30 12.32 -6.67
CA GLN A 87 -15.79 13.13 -7.77
C GLN A 87 -17.12 12.62 -8.31
N LYS A 88 -17.27 11.32 -8.44
CA LYS A 88 -18.52 10.74 -8.90
C LYS A 88 -19.66 11.09 -7.95
N PHE A 89 -19.39 11.04 -6.66
CA PHE A 89 -20.39 11.34 -5.65
C PHE A 89 -20.83 12.82 -5.73
N TRP A 90 -19.87 13.72 -5.93
CA TRP A 90 -20.16 15.16 -5.91
C TRP A 90 -20.65 15.73 -7.26
N PHE A 91 -20.18 15.17 -8.37
CA PHE A 91 -20.40 15.76 -9.69
C PHE A 91 -21.11 14.82 -10.66
N GLY A 92 -21.49 13.65 -10.23
CA GLY A 92 -22.19 12.69 -11.08
C GLY A 92 -21.35 12.27 -12.27
N ASP A 93 -21.87 12.50 -13.47
CA ASP A 93 -21.21 12.07 -14.69
C ASP A 93 -20.03 12.96 -15.10
N ARG A 94 -19.80 14.05 -14.40
CA ARG A 94 -18.70 14.97 -14.72
C ARG A 94 -17.42 14.55 -14.01
N VAL A 95 -16.98 13.36 -14.33
CA VAL A 95 -15.73 12.83 -13.81
C VAL A 95 -14.78 12.62 -14.97
N ALA A 96 -13.48 12.53 -14.68
CA ALA A 96 -12.48 12.30 -15.71
C ALA A 96 -12.74 10.96 -16.39
N SER A 97 -12.53 10.92 -17.70
CA SER A 97 -12.61 9.67 -18.47
C SER A 97 -11.49 8.73 -18.02
N LYS A 98 -11.60 7.45 -18.40
CA LYS A 98 -10.56 6.49 -18.05
C LYS A 98 -9.21 6.87 -18.65
N ALA A 99 -9.20 7.43 -19.84
CA ALA A 99 -7.96 7.90 -20.47
C ALA A 99 -7.34 9.05 -19.68
N GLU A 100 -8.17 9.99 -19.24
CA GLU A 100 -7.71 11.11 -18.42
C GLU A 100 -7.21 10.62 -17.05
N GLN A 101 -7.92 9.67 -16.45
CA GLN A 101 -7.51 9.08 -15.18
C GLN A 101 -6.13 8.42 -15.30
N SER A 102 -5.89 7.67 -16.36
CA SER A 102 -4.60 7.02 -16.57
C SER A 102 -3.49 8.04 -16.74
N ARG A 103 -3.74 9.11 -17.46
CA ARG A 103 -2.77 10.17 -17.67
C ARG A 103 -2.43 10.86 -16.35
N ILE A 104 -3.46 11.19 -15.58
CA ILE A 104 -3.26 11.87 -14.29
C ILE A 104 -2.51 10.97 -13.33
N TYR A 105 -2.87 9.70 -13.28
CA TYR A 105 -2.19 8.76 -12.38
C TYR A 105 -0.71 8.62 -12.73
N SER A 106 -0.41 8.51 -14.02
CA SER A 106 0.98 8.43 -14.47
C SER A 106 1.76 9.68 -14.05
N GLU A 107 1.14 10.85 -14.18
CA GLU A 107 1.80 12.08 -13.78
C GLU A 107 2.04 12.16 -12.29
N LEU A 108 1.09 11.71 -11.48
CA LEU A 108 1.26 11.65 -10.03
C LEU A 108 2.42 10.74 -9.67
N GLN A 109 2.56 9.62 -10.37
CA GLN A 109 3.65 8.69 -10.11
C GLN A 109 5.02 9.34 -10.35
N THR A 110 5.12 10.26 -11.29
CA THR A 110 6.39 10.93 -11.55
C THR A 110 6.72 12.02 -10.54
N ARG A 111 5.73 12.49 -9.78
CA ARG A 111 5.92 13.58 -8.82
C ARG A 111 6.21 13.08 -7.41
N LEU A 112 6.09 11.81 -7.18
CA LEU A 112 6.38 11.19 -5.91
C LEU A 112 7.56 10.24 -6.05
#